data_306d5aebcca8558ae5309782c11fa798
#
_entry.id   306d5aebcca8558ae5309782c11fa798
#
_cell.length_a   1.000
_cell.length_b   1.000
_cell.length_c   1.000
_cell.angle_alpha   90.00
_cell.angle_beta   90.00
_cell.angle_gamma   90.00
#
_symmetry.space_group_name_H-M   'P 1'
#
loop_
_entity.id
_entity.type
_entity.pdbx_description
1 polymer ?
#
loop_
_entity_poly.entity_id
_entity_poly.type
_entity_poly.pdbx_seq_one_letter_code
_entity_poly.pdbx_strand_id
1 'polypeptide(L)'
;MTKITAAITGVQGYVPEDILTNADLAKLVDTTDEWIMTRTGIKERHILKGEGKGTSVMAIEAVKGLLSKTNTKPEEIDLLICATISPDHFFPATANLICEAVGIKNVGSFDVAAACSGFINALTTGAMFIESGRYKKVVVVGADKMSSIVDYTDRTSCVLLVTVRGRFYWKLIMKGWEFRILF
;
A
#
# COMPACT_ATOMS: atom_id res chain seq x y z
N MET A 1 35.56 -1.48 -5.23
CA MET A 1 34.19 -1.64 -5.76
C MET A 1 33.38 -0.45 -5.31
N THR A 2 32.71 0.26 -6.20
CA THR A 2 31.84 1.38 -5.84
C THR A 2 30.63 0.81 -5.08
N LYS A 3 30.35 1.31 -3.87
CA LYS A 3 29.21 0.88 -3.05
C LYS A 3 27.91 1.31 -3.77
N ILE A 4 27.07 0.35 -4.14
CA ILE A 4 25.73 0.62 -4.65
C ILE A 4 24.82 0.94 -3.46
N THR A 5 24.05 2.03 -3.54
CA THR A 5 23.06 2.40 -2.53
C THR A 5 21.69 2.55 -3.20
N ALA A 6 20.64 2.16 -2.50
CA ALA A 6 19.28 2.34 -2.95
C ALA A 6 18.81 3.78 -2.72
N ALA A 7 18.06 4.35 -3.66
CA ALA A 7 17.47 5.68 -3.54
C ALA A 7 15.98 5.66 -3.92
N ILE A 8 15.18 6.48 -3.23
CA ILE A 8 13.77 6.71 -3.56
C ILE A 8 13.69 7.70 -4.71
N THR A 9 13.15 7.28 -5.85
CA THR A 9 13.07 8.13 -7.06
C THR A 9 11.64 8.54 -7.43
N GLY A 10 10.64 7.97 -6.78
CA GLY A 10 9.25 8.33 -7.01
C GLY A 10 8.33 7.88 -5.88
N VAL A 11 7.31 8.68 -5.61
CA VAL A 11 6.28 8.41 -4.60
C VAL A 11 4.92 8.75 -5.20
N GLN A 12 3.94 7.88 -4.98
CA GLN A 12 2.55 8.07 -5.42
C GLN A 12 1.61 7.37 -4.45
N GLY A 13 0.37 7.86 -4.33
CA GLY A 13 -0.68 7.24 -3.54
C GLY A 13 -2.00 7.19 -4.29
N TYR A 14 -2.89 6.33 -3.83
CA TYR A 14 -4.28 6.26 -4.26
C TYR A 14 -5.18 6.13 -3.04
N VAL A 15 -6.33 6.76 -3.07
CA VAL A 15 -7.34 6.74 -2.00
C VAL A 15 -8.69 6.49 -2.66
N PRO A 16 -9.48 5.48 -2.22
CA PRO A 16 -10.84 5.28 -2.68
C PRO A 16 -11.73 6.52 -2.45
N GLU A 17 -12.72 6.71 -3.29
CA GLU A 17 -13.63 7.88 -3.22
C GLU A 17 -14.70 7.74 -2.13
N ASP A 18 -15.14 6.51 -1.84
CA ASP A 18 -16.15 6.28 -0.83
C ASP A 18 -15.66 6.63 0.58
N ILE A 19 -16.48 7.35 1.31
CA ILE A 19 -16.18 7.81 2.68
C ILE A 19 -17.14 7.16 3.68
N LEU A 20 -16.60 6.76 4.83
CA LEU A 20 -17.34 6.36 6.02
C LEU A 20 -17.05 7.38 7.13
N THR A 21 -18.07 8.16 7.50
CA THR A 21 -17.95 9.20 8.52
C THR A 21 -18.12 8.64 9.93
N ASN A 22 -17.72 9.43 10.95
CA ASN A 22 -18.01 9.09 12.35
C ASN A 22 -19.53 9.02 12.62
N ALA A 23 -20.33 9.87 11.96
CA ALA A 23 -21.79 9.82 12.04
C ALA A 23 -22.38 8.50 11.47
N ASP A 24 -21.74 7.93 10.43
CA ASP A 24 -22.16 6.64 9.91
C ASP A 24 -21.79 5.49 10.86
N LEU A 25 -20.63 5.55 11.50
CA LEU A 25 -20.23 4.59 12.52
C LEU A 25 -21.15 4.64 13.75
N ALA A 26 -21.60 5.82 14.16
CA ALA A 26 -22.55 5.99 15.28
C ALA A 26 -23.93 5.34 15.02
N LYS A 27 -24.26 5.02 13.77
CA LYS A 27 -25.46 4.24 13.42
C LYS A 27 -25.25 2.73 13.59
N LEU A 28 -23.99 2.28 13.61
CA LEU A 28 -23.63 0.86 13.64
C LEU A 28 -23.23 0.39 15.05
N VAL A 29 -22.56 1.24 15.82
CA VAL A 29 -22.06 0.93 17.16
C VAL A 29 -22.28 2.11 18.11
N ASP A 30 -22.34 1.84 19.42
CA ASP A 30 -22.48 2.86 20.46
C ASP A 30 -21.23 3.76 20.56
N THR A 31 -21.19 4.84 19.77
CA THR A 31 -20.09 5.80 19.71
C THR A 31 -20.60 7.19 19.30
N THR A 32 -19.74 8.21 19.39
CA THR A 32 -20.03 9.56 18.91
C THR A 32 -18.83 10.13 18.14
N ASP A 33 -19.07 11.13 17.30
CA ASP A 33 -17.99 11.86 16.62
C ASP A 33 -16.97 12.44 17.61
N GLU A 34 -17.45 13.05 18.69
CA GLU A 34 -16.59 13.61 19.75
C GLU A 34 -15.71 12.55 20.42
N TRP A 35 -16.30 11.39 20.73
CA TRP A 35 -15.57 10.26 21.32
C TRP A 35 -14.46 9.75 20.44
N ILE A 36 -14.73 9.59 19.15
CA ILE A 36 -13.75 9.14 18.16
C ILE A 36 -12.68 10.20 17.95
N MET A 37 -13.08 11.44 17.72
CA MET A 37 -12.16 12.56 17.47
C MET A 37 -11.18 12.78 18.60
N THR A 38 -11.66 12.80 19.85
CA THR A 38 -10.84 13.03 21.05
C THR A 38 -9.75 11.96 21.22
N ARG A 39 -10.06 10.69 20.88
CA ARG A 39 -9.16 9.55 21.09
C ARG A 39 -8.27 9.22 19.90
N THR A 40 -8.73 9.49 18.70
CA THR A 40 -8.05 9.02 17.48
C THR A 40 -7.69 10.15 16.50
N GLY A 41 -8.36 11.28 16.59
CA GLY A 41 -8.26 12.36 15.61
C GLY A 41 -8.81 11.96 14.21
N ILE A 42 -9.57 10.87 14.10
CA ILE A 42 -10.10 10.37 12.83
C ILE A 42 -11.47 11.00 12.59
N LYS A 43 -11.60 11.77 11.51
CA LYS A 43 -12.84 12.42 11.08
C LYS A 43 -13.67 11.52 10.18
N GLU A 44 -13.00 10.86 9.25
CA GLU A 44 -13.61 10.04 8.21
C GLU A 44 -12.63 8.95 7.75
N ARG A 45 -13.15 7.93 7.08
CA ARG A 45 -12.38 6.81 6.53
C ARG A 45 -12.74 6.66 5.07
N HIS A 46 -11.70 6.53 4.24
CA HIS A 46 -11.90 6.09 2.88
C HIS A 46 -12.06 4.57 2.87
N ILE A 47 -13.05 4.08 2.18
CA ILE A 47 -13.34 2.65 2.07
C ILE A 47 -13.49 2.24 0.61
N LEU A 48 -13.01 1.05 0.26
CA LEU A 48 -13.22 0.48 -1.06
C LEU A 48 -14.49 -0.35 -1.07
N LYS A 49 -15.57 0.16 -1.66
CA LYS A 49 -16.83 -0.55 -1.84
C LYS A 49 -16.86 -1.33 -3.16
N GLY A 50 -17.72 -2.32 -3.21
CA GLY A 50 -18.01 -3.14 -4.38
C GLY A 50 -17.60 -4.59 -4.21
N GLU A 51 -18.46 -5.47 -4.69
CA GLU A 51 -18.21 -6.91 -4.71
C GLU A 51 -17.02 -7.22 -5.63
N GLY A 52 -16.18 -8.18 -5.24
CA GLY A 52 -15.00 -8.58 -5.99
C GLY A 52 -13.84 -7.58 -6.00
N LYS A 53 -13.98 -6.40 -5.38
CA LYS A 53 -12.88 -5.44 -5.28
C LYS A 53 -12.03 -5.74 -4.05
N GLY A 54 -10.80 -6.18 -4.27
CA GLY A 54 -9.82 -6.47 -3.23
C GLY A 54 -8.75 -5.38 -3.07
N THR A 55 -7.75 -5.67 -2.28
CA THR A 55 -6.60 -4.80 -2.01
C THR A 55 -5.83 -4.45 -3.30
N SER A 56 -5.74 -5.40 -4.24
CA SER A 56 -5.06 -5.19 -5.53
C SER A 56 -5.60 -3.99 -6.29
N VAL A 57 -6.92 -3.72 -6.25
CA VAL A 57 -7.55 -2.60 -6.97
C VAL A 57 -6.90 -1.26 -6.59
N MET A 58 -6.73 -1.01 -5.30
CA MET A 58 -6.10 0.22 -4.80
C MET A 58 -4.60 0.27 -5.18
N ALA A 59 -3.92 -0.84 -5.02
CA ALA A 59 -2.51 -0.95 -5.33
C ALA A 59 -2.24 -0.74 -6.83
N ILE A 60 -3.07 -1.30 -7.72
CA ILE A 60 -2.98 -1.12 -9.18
C ILE A 60 -3.07 0.36 -9.55
N GLU A 61 -4.06 1.09 -9.05
CA GLU A 61 -4.23 2.53 -9.36
C GLU A 61 -3.04 3.35 -8.85
N ALA A 62 -2.55 3.04 -7.66
CA ALA A 62 -1.35 3.65 -7.15
C ALA A 62 -0.13 3.31 -8.03
N VAL A 63 0.04 2.06 -8.54
CA VAL A 63 1.15 1.66 -9.42
C VAL A 63 1.06 2.36 -10.77
N LYS A 64 -0.09 2.40 -11.40
CA LYS A 64 -0.31 3.15 -12.64
C LYS A 64 0.08 4.63 -12.48
N GLY A 65 -0.42 5.27 -11.43
CA GLY A 65 -0.10 6.66 -11.14
C GLY A 65 1.39 6.94 -10.96
N LEU A 66 2.13 6.02 -10.30
CA LEU A 66 3.59 6.17 -10.16
C LEU A 66 4.31 6.04 -11.49
N LEU A 67 4.04 4.97 -12.23
CA LEU A 67 4.68 4.73 -13.53
C LEU A 67 4.48 5.94 -14.46
N SER A 68 3.25 6.46 -14.51
CA SER A 68 2.95 7.69 -15.25
C SER A 68 3.74 8.89 -14.73
N LYS A 69 3.70 9.16 -13.43
CA LYS A 69 4.38 10.31 -12.80
C LYS A 69 5.89 10.32 -12.99
N THR A 70 6.50 9.13 -13.02
CA THR A 70 7.96 8.99 -13.18
C THR A 70 8.39 8.71 -14.61
N ASN A 71 7.45 8.69 -15.56
CA ASN A 71 7.68 8.30 -16.95
C ASN A 71 8.46 6.98 -17.07
N THR A 72 8.10 6.02 -16.20
CA THR A 72 8.73 4.69 -16.14
C THR A 72 7.84 3.69 -16.87
N LYS A 73 8.42 2.93 -17.78
CA LYS A 73 7.70 1.88 -18.51
C LYS A 73 7.62 0.61 -17.65
N PRO A 74 6.53 -0.19 -17.76
CA PRO A 74 6.41 -1.45 -17.03
C PRO A 74 7.59 -2.41 -17.24
N GLU A 75 8.16 -2.45 -18.46
CA GLU A 75 9.28 -3.33 -18.84
C GLU A 75 10.60 -2.95 -18.17
N GLU A 76 10.68 -1.77 -17.55
CA GLU A 76 11.87 -1.33 -16.83
C GLU A 76 11.90 -1.80 -15.37
N ILE A 77 10.81 -2.38 -14.88
CA ILE A 77 10.71 -2.86 -13.50
C ILE A 77 11.30 -4.27 -13.40
N ASP A 78 12.19 -4.48 -12.44
CA ASP A 78 12.86 -5.76 -12.19
C ASP A 78 12.21 -6.57 -11.08
N LEU A 79 11.51 -5.89 -10.14
CA LEU A 79 10.88 -6.54 -8.98
C LEU A 79 9.69 -5.70 -8.48
N LEU A 80 8.60 -6.36 -8.08
CA LEU A 80 7.50 -5.74 -7.35
C LEU A 80 7.26 -6.46 -6.02
N ILE A 81 7.25 -5.71 -4.91
CA ILE A 81 6.96 -6.21 -3.57
C ILE A 81 5.69 -5.51 -3.05
N CYS A 82 4.68 -6.29 -2.65
CA CYS A 82 3.47 -5.78 -2.03
C CYS A 82 3.46 -6.09 -0.53
N ALA A 83 3.38 -5.07 0.31
CA ALA A 83 3.14 -5.24 1.74
C ALA A 83 1.63 -5.21 2.00
N THR A 84 1.07 -6.34 2.43
CA THR A 84 -0.36 -6.46 2.74
C THR A 84 -0.63 -7.57 3.76
N ILE A 85 -1.65 -7.36 4.62
CA ILE A 85 -2.24 -8.39 5.48
C ILE A 85 -3.69 -8.71 5.09
N SER A 86 -4.20 -8.05 4.05
CA SER A 86 -5.53 -8.29 3.48
C SER A 86 -5.42 -8.61 1.98
N PRO A 87 -4.68 -9.68 1.60
CA PRO A 87 -4.52 -10.05 0.20
C PRO A 87 -5.86 -10.42 -0.41
N ASP A 88 -5.99 -10.25 -1.73
CA ASP A 88 -7.21 -10.65 -2.44
C ASP A 88 -7.42 -12.17 -2.38
N HIS A 89 -6.32 -12.91 -2.46
CA HIS A 89 -6.26 -14.37 -2.42
C HIS A 89 -4.99 -14.85 -1.71
N PHE A 90 -5.00 -16.09 -1.23
CA PHE A 90 -3.76 -16.73 -0.79
C PHE A 90 -2.81 -17.02 -1.95
N PHE A 91 -3.38 -17.28 -3.13
CA PHE A 91 -2.67 -17.50 -4.39
C PHE A 91 -3.61 -17.20 -5.57
N PRO A 92 -3.16 -16.45 -6.59
CA PRO A 92 -1.84 -15.79 -6.70
C PRO A 92 -1.67 -14.66 -5.68
N ALA A 93 -0.41 -14.28 -5.38
CA ALA A 93 -0.10 -13.15 -4.51
C ALA A 93 -0.66 -11.83 -5.07
N THR A 94 -0.98 -10.87 -4.19
CA THR A 94 -1.46 -9.55 -4.60
C THR A 94 -0.46 -8.84 -5.53
N ALA A 95 0.84 -9.01 -5.28
CA ALA A 95 1.90 -8.53 -6.14
C ALA A 95 1.79 -9.05 -7.59
N ASN A 96 1.41 -10.32 -7.78
CA ASN A 96 1.21 -10.89 -9.11
C ASN A 96 0.02 -10.24 -9.83
N LEU A 97 -1.10 -10.03 -9.13
CA LEU A 97 -2.28 -9.35 -9.67
C LEU A 97 -1.96 -7.93 -10.11
N ILE A 98 -1.15 -7.21 -9.32
CA ILE A 98 -0.69 -5.87 -9.67
C ILE A 98 0.16 -5.92 -10.94
N CYS A 99 1.16 -6.81 -11.00
CA CYS A 99 2.04 -6.94 -12.16
C CYS A 99 1.24 -7.20 -13.44
N GLU A 100 0.32 -8.14 -13.41
CA GLU A 100 -0.55 -8.47 -14.56
C GLU A 100 -1.35 -7.24 -15.02
N ALA A 101 -2.03 -6.55 -14.08
CA ALA A 101 -2.91 -5.43 -14.39
C ALA A 101 -2.18 -4.18 -14.92
N VAL A 102 -0.90 -3.99 -14.57
CA VAL A 102 -0.10 -2.84 -15.02
C VAL A 102 0.87 -3.17 -16.15
N GLY A 103 0.91 -4.43 -16.61
CA GLY A 103 1.74 -4.88 -17.72
C GLY A 103 3.21 -5.12 -17.37
N ILE A 104 3.55 -5.30 -16.09
CA ILE A 104 4.89 -5.71 -15.65
C ILE A 104 5.02 -7.23 -15.86
N LYS A 105 5.96 -7.65 -16.73
CA LYS A 105 6.10 -9.05 -17.13
C LYS A 105 7.50 -9.59 -16.86
N ASN A 106 7.61 -10.89 -16.62
CA ASN A 106 8.87 -11.62 -16.45
C ASN A 106 9.74 -11.10 -15.30
N VAL A 107 9.10 -10.67 -14.20
CA VAL A 107 9.76 -10.14 -13.01
C VAL A 107 9.47 -10.98 -11.77
N GLY A 108 10.32 -10.87 -10.76
CA GLY A 108 9.99 -11.37 -9.43
C GLY A 108 8.87 -10.53 -8.82
N SER A 109 7.88 -11.18 -8.18
CA SER A 109 6.86 -10.47 -7.41
C SER A 109 6.37 -11.34 -6.26
N PHE A 110 6.17 -10.73 -5.09
CA PHE A 110 5.71 -11.42 -3.88
C PHE A 110 5.12 -10.44 -2.86
N ASP A 111 4.31 -10.99 -1.94
CA ASP A 111 3.73 -10.24 -0.84
C ASP A 111 4.58 -10.38 0.43
N VAL A 112 4.56 -9.33 1.27
CA VAL A 112 5.14 -9.30 2.62
C VAL A 112 4.03 -9.07 3.61
N ALA A 113 3.74 -10.08 4.44
CA ALA A 113 2.71 -10.02 5.47
C ALA A 113 3.36 -9.75 6.84
N ALA A 114 3.42 -8.48 7.25
CA ALA A 114 3.99 -8.07 8.52
C ALA A 114 3.26 -6.87 9.15
N ALA A 115 1.95 -6.77 8.91
CA ALA A 115 1.08 -5.73 9.45
C ALA A 115 1.69 -4.33 9.38
N CYS A 116 1.65 -3.56 10.47
CA CYS A 116 2.14 -2.18 10.52
C CYS A 116 3.62 -2.01 10.13
N SER A 117 4.43 -3.05 10.26
CA SER A 117 5.84 -3.05 9.83
C SER A 117 6.04 -3.55 8.41
N GLY A 118 4.99 -4.06 7.75
CA GLY A 118 5.06 -4.70 6.44
C GLY A 118 5.70 -3.82 5.38
N PHE A 119 5.30 -2.57 5.30
CA PHE A 119 5.84 -1.63 4.33
C PHE A 119 7.34 -1.36 4.56
N ILE A 120 7.77 -1.17 5.80
CA ILE A 120 9.19 -0.95 6.12
C ILE A 120 10.02 -2.19 5.81
N ASN A 121 9.50 -3.38 6.10
CA ASN A 121 10.16 -4.65 5.77
C ASN A 121 10.28 -4.82 4.24
N ALA A 122 9.21 -4.56 3.49
CA ALA A 122 9.22 -4.60 2.03
C ALA A 122 10.21 -3.59 1.44
N LEU A 123 10.25 -2.37 2.01
CA LEU A 123 11.18 -1.33 1.62
C LEU A 123 12.64 -1.74 1.84
N THR A 124 12.96 -2.24 3.03
CA THR A 124 14.29 -2.75 3.36
C THR A 124 14.69 -3.89 2.42
N THR A 125 13.76 -4.82 2.17
CA THR A 125 13.99 -5.94 1.24
C THR A 125 14.29 -5.42 -0.18
N GLY A 126 13.50 -4.48 -0.69
CA GLY A 126 13.75 -3.87 -2.00
C GLY A 126 15.09 -3.15 -2.08
N ALA A 127 15.47 -2.42 -1.03
CA ALA A 127 16.77 -1.77 -0.93
C ALA A 127 17.92 -2.78 -1.00
N MET A 128 17.83 -3.87 -0.26
CA MET A 128 18.86 -4.94 -0.28
C MET A 128 19.02 -5.56 -1.67
N PHE A 129 17.94 -5.77 -2.43
CA PHE A 129 18.02 -6.27 -3.81
C PHE A 129 18.76 -5.30 -4.74
N ILE A 130 18.57 -3.98 -4.57
CA ILE A 130 19.29 -2.96 -5.33
C ILE A 130 20.76 -2.91 -4.89
N GLU A 131 21.03 -2.87 -3.59
CA GLU A 131 22.38 -2.76 -3.03
C GLU A 131 23.24 -3.99 -3.31
N SER A 132 22.62 -5.17 -3.45
CA SER A 132 23.29 -6.38 -3.92
C SER A 132 23.69 -6.35 -5.41
N GLY A 133 23.20 -5.37 -6.17
CA GLY A 133 23.36 -5.28 -7.61
C GLY A 133 22.47 -6.24 -8.42
N ARG A 134 21.56 -6.97 -7.75
CA ARG A 134 20.67 -7.94 -8.41
C ARG A 134 19.63 -7.27 -9.30
N TYR A 135 19.04 -6.15 -8.81
CA TYR A 135 18.00 -5.39 -9.49
C TYR A 135 18.34 -3.90 -9.53
N LYS A 136 17.78 -3.19 -10.52
CA LYS A 136 18.00 -1.75 -10.74
C LYS A 136 16.77 -0.92 -10.41
N LYS A 137 15.56 -1.46 -10.68
CA LYS A 137 14.28 -0.80 -10.44
C LYS A 137 13.34 -1.72 -9.69
N VAL A 138 13.03 -1.36 -8.46
CA VAL A 138 12.11 -2.11 -7.58
C VAL A 138 10.90 -1.24 -7.25
N VAL A 139 9.72 -1.78 -7.41
CA VAL A 139 8.47 -1.18 -6.94
C VAL A 139 8.11 -1.80 -5.60
N VAL A 140 7.92 -0.96 -4.58
CA VAL A 140 7.37 -1.36 -3.29
C VAL A 140 6.02 -0.70 -3.11
N VAL A 141 4.98 -1.46 -2.84
CA VAL A 141 3.64 -0.95 -2.59
C VAL A 141 3.11 -1.50 -1.27
N GLY A 142 2.51 -0.65 -0.44
CA GLY A 142 1.75 -1.06 0.74
C GLY A 142 0.27 -0.77 0.51
N ALA A 143 -0.59 -1.75 0.70
CA ALA A 143 -2.02 -1.59 0.55
C ALA A 143 -2.78 -2.61 1.41
N ASP A 144 -3.81 -2.13 2.11
CA ASP A 144 -4.71 -2.98 2.87
C ASP A 144 -6.17 -2.52 2.71
N LYS A 145 -7.03 -3.46 2.34
CA LYS A 145 -8.49 -3.28 2.41
C LYS A 145 -8.98 -3.69 3.80
N MET A 146 -8.71 -2.89 4.82
CA MET A 146 -9.08 -3.19 6.20
C MET A 146 -10.60 -3.39 6.36
N SER A 147 -11.42 -2.70 5.56
CA SER A 147 -12.88 -2.85 5.58
C SER A 147 -13.39 -4.27 5.26
N SER A 148 -12.55 -5.16 4.72
CA SER A 148 -12.90 -6.57 4.47
C SER A 148 -12.68 -7.49 5.66
N ILE A 149 -11.91 -7.05 6.65
CA ILE A 149 -11.55 -7.85 7.84
C ILE A 149 -12.02 -7.24 9.17
N VAL A 150 -12.50 -6.00 9.13
CA VAL A 150 -13.03 -5.30 10.31
C VAL A 150 -14.45 -5.80 10.62
N ASP A 151 -14.69 -6.16 11.87
CA ASP A 151 -16.03 -6.38 12.40
C ASP A 151 -16.67 -5.03 12.75
N TYR A 152 -17.66 -4.61 11.98
CA TYR A 152 -18.38 -3.36 12.20
C TYR A 152 -19.42 -3.44 13.35
N THR A 153 -19.53 -4.56 14.05
CA THR A 153 -20.27 -4.70 15.29
C THR A 153 -19.38 -4.52 16.53
N ASP A 154 -18.06 -4.64 16.37
CA ASP A 154 -17.07 -4.40 17.42
C ASP A 154 -16.62 -2.94 17.46
N ARG A 155 -17.12 -2.19 18.43
CA ARG A 155 -16.77 -0.79 18.69
C ARG A 155 -15.26 -0.57 18.89
N THR A 156 -14.53 -1.56 19.42
CA THR A 156 -13.11 -1.38 19.78
C THR A 156 -12.21 -1.37 18.57
N SER A 157 -12.58 -2.08 17.53
CA SER A 157 -11.80 -2.20 16.29
C SER A 157 -12.30 -1.30 15.17
N CYS A 158 -13.63 -1.22 14.95
CA CYS A 158 -14.19 -0.52 13.77
C CYS A 158 -13.93 0.99 13.77
N VAL A 159 -13.72 1.62 14.94
CA VAL A 159 -13.42 3.05 15.03
C VAL A 159 -11.95 3.37 14.72
N LEU A 160 -11.04 2.40 14.85
CA LEU A 160 -9.61 2.55 14.67
C LEU A 160 -9.13 2.06 13.30
N LEU A 161 -9.64 0.90 12.86
CA LEU A 161 -9.18 0.24 11.65
C LEU A 161 -9.87 0.86 10.43
N VAL A 162 -9.09 1.39 9.55
CA VAL A 162 -9.52 2.08 8.33
C VAL A 162 -8.81 1.50 7.12
N THR A 163 -9.51 1.37 6.00
CA THR A 163 -8.88 0.93 4.74
C THR A 163 -7.79 1.90 4.34
N VAL A 164 -7.99 3.19 4.64
CA VAL A 164 -6.99 4.24 4.43
C VAL A 164 -7.20 5.35 5.46
N ARG A 165 -6.20 5.63 6.26
CA ARG A 165 -6.10 6.89 6.99
C ARG A 165 -5.18 7.84 6.21
N GLY A 166 -5.77 8.86 5.60
CA GLY A 166 -5.16 10.03 4.99
C GLY A 166 -3.66 9.99 4.63
N ARG A 167 -3.36 10.35 3.40
CA ARG A 167 -2.08 10.85 2.86
C ARG A 167 -0.81 9.97 2.89
N PHE A 168 -0.80 8.76 3.40
CA PHE A 168 0.43 7.96 3.47
C PHE A 168 0.29 6.60 2.77
N TYR A 169 0.27 6.62 1.44
CA TYR A 169 0.69 5.49 0.64
C TYR A 169 2.05 5.83 0.06
N TRP A 170 3.06 5.21 0.64
CA TRP A 170 4.40 5.34 0.11
C TRP A 170 4.60 4.29 -0.96
N LYS A 171 4.94 4.73 -2.12
CA LYS A 171 5.38 3.91 -3.20
C LYS A 171 6.75 4.36 -3.62
N LEU A 172 7.63 3.39 -3.72
CA LEU A 172 9.03 3.64 -3.94
C LEU A 172 9.47 2.98 -5.24
N ILE A 173 10.05 3.75 -6.15
CA ILE A 173 10.96 3.20 -7.16
C ILE A 173 12.37 3.50 -6.68
N MET A 174 13.17 2.47 -6.49
CA MET A 174 14.56 2.59 -6.10
C MET A 174 15.45 2.49 -7.33
N LYS A 175 16.34 3.47 -7.52
CA LYS A 175 17.40 3.45 -8.52
C LYS A 175 18.73 3.71 -7.82
N GLY A 176 19.76 2.95 -8.11
CA GLY A 176 21.07 3.10 -7.47
C GLY A 176 21.58 4.55 -7.49
N TRP A 177 22.09 5.01 -6.36
CA TRP A 177 22.76 6.23 -5.94
C TRP A 177 21.98 7.07 -4.91
N GLU A 178 22.47 7.02 -3.67
CA GLU A 178 22.12 7.81 -2.47
C GLU A 178 20.74 7.60 -1.83
N PHE A 179 20.80 7.23 -0.55
CA PHE A 179 19.65 7.17 0.35
C PHE A 179 19.54 8.50 1.11
N ARG A 180 18.46 9.26 0.90
CA ARG A 180 18.07 10.35 1.79
C ARG A 180 16.61 10.18 2.18
N ILE A 181 16.38 9.86 3.44
CA ILE A 181 15.06 9.96 4.05
C ILE A 181 14.94 11.39 4.59
N LEU A 182 13.97 12.14 4.10
CA LEU A 182 13.48 13.35 4.76
C LEU A 182 12.06 13.03 5.26
N PHE A 183 11.87 13.15 6.57
CA PHE A 183 10.60 13.04 7.27
C PHE A 183 9.67 14.21 6.94
#